data_018d9ca8c1a0e06c8eee198e5be80821
#
_entry.id   018d9ca8c1a0e06c8eee198e5be80821
#
_cell.length_a   1.000
_cell.length_b   1.000
_cell.length_c   1.000
_cell.angle_alpha   90.00
_cell.angle_beta   90.00
_cell.angle_gamma   90.00
#
_symmetry.space_group_name_H-M   'P 1'
#
loop_
_entity.id
_entity.type
_entity.pdbx_description
1 polymer ?
#
loop_
_entity_poly.entity_id
_entity_poly.type
_entity_poly.pdbx_seq_one_letter_code
_entity_poly.pdbx_strand_id
1 'polypeptide(L)'
;MTCREMDWIITSSSPSSGVPPEASEHIAECDRCWRLVDILDENCPPSPPSGIQLERIAAMLSKDLAPVQPLARASVFLVGLALVFLVSVALGSWLLGTNGWRQLGTVQKIAVLVPQSACAVLLASSLVRLMVPGSTHPISPALLPVGVLTLLVVAIHFTFSPHPESRFIASGIDCMRTGLAYAVPAATAFWLLLRCGAILAPGLTGATAGGLAGLAGMGVLDMRCPNSNACHILIWHVGVALVAMAGGFAIGRLSNWHRNRFAYWAK
;
A
#
# COMPACT_ATOMS: atom_id res chain seq x y z
N MET A 1 -3.11 45.43 -18.90
CA MET A 1 -3.37 44.18 -18.19
C MET A 1 -2.29 43.16 -18.54
N THR A 2 -1.80 42.35 -17.58
CA THR A 2 -0.77 41.36 -17.81
C THR A 2 -1.41 39.98 -18.06
N CYS A 3 -0.71 39.06 -18.78
CA CYS A 3 -1.20 37.68 -18.98
C CYS A 3 -1.47 36.94 -17.68
N ARG A 4 -0.80 37.28 -16.58
CA ARG A 4 -0.98 36.69 -15.25
C ARG A 4 -2.28 37.13 -14.59
N GLU A 5 -2.68 38.37 -14.79
CA GLU A 5 -3.99 38.87 -14.34
C GLU A 5 -5.10 38.23 -15.15
N MET A 6 -4.87 38.01 -16.44
CA MET A 6 -5.79 37.33 -17.33
C MET A 6 -6.01 35.85 -16.94
N ASP A 7 -4.92 35.11 -16.62
CA ASP A 7 -5.00 33.75 -16.13
C ASP A 7 -5.89 33.64 -14.87
N TRP A 8 -5.81 34.64 -13.97
CA TRP A 8 -6.64 34.71 -12.77
C TRP A 8 -8.10 34.99 -13.09
N ILE A 9 -8.39 35.93 -14.02
CA ILE A 9 -9.75 36.27 -14.45
C ILE A 9 -10.41 35.04 -15.08
N ILE A 10 -9.73 34.35 -15.99
CA ILE A 10 -10.26 33.14 -16.65
C ILE A 10 -10.56 32.03 -15.65
N THR A 11 -9.70 31.85 -14.62
CA THR A 11 -9.87 30.77 -13.62
C THR A 11 -10.89 31.10 -12.54
N SER A 12 -11.13 32.39 -12.26
CA SER A 12 -12.02 32.84 -11.17
C SER A 12 -13.41 33.28 -11.64
N SER A 13 -13.59 33.56 -12.93
CA SER A 13 -14.89 34.00 -13.47
C SER A 13 -15.84 32.83 -13.65
N SER A 14 -17.06 32.96 -13.13
CA SER A 14 -18.14 32.02 -13.46
C SER A 14 -18.50 32.15 -14.95
N PRO A 15 -18.83 31.04 -15.65
CA PRO A 15 -19.21 31.05 -17.07
C PRO A 15 -20.36 31.99 -17.44
N SER A 16 -21.14 32.42 -16.42
CA SER A 16 -22.29 33.33 -16.59
C SER A 16 -21.95 34.83 -16.48
N SER A 17 -20.74 35.19 -16.07
CA SER A 17 -20.40 36.57 -15.73
C SER A 17 -19.69 37.33 -16.85
N GLY A 18 -19.70 36.93 -18.07
CA GLY A 18 -19.11 37.66 -19.21
C GLY A 18 -17.65 38.12 -18.98
N VAL A 19 -16.87 38.20 -20.03
CA VAL A 19 -15.49 38.68 -19.94
C VAL A 19 -15.50 40.22 -19.71
N PRO A 20 -14.79 40.74 -18.70
CA PRO A 20 -14.67 42.20 -18.51
C PRO A 20 -14.15 42.90 -19.77
N PRO A 21 -14.58 44.13 -20.10
CA PRO A 21 -14.20 44.82 -21.34
C PRO A 21 -12.67 45.00 -21.45
N GLU A 22 -11.99 45.24 -20.34
CA GLU A 22 -10.52 45.35 -20.29
C GLU A 22 -9.79 44.05 -20.62
N ALA A 23 -10.42 42.91 -20.31
CA ALA A 23 -9.90 41.60 -20.65
C ALA A 23 -10.13 41.25 -22.13
N SER A 24 -11.23 41.73 -22.73
CA SER A 24 -11.50 41.53 -24.17
C SER A 24 -10.51 42.26 -25.06
N GLU A 25 -10.07 43.45 -24.69
CA GLU A 25 -9.02 44.17 -25.41
C GLU A 25 -7.67 43.39 -25.34
N HIS A 26 -7.30 42.93 -24.17
CA HIS A 26 -6.06 42.16 -24.01
C HIS A 26 -6.11 40.82 -24.81
N ILE A 27 -7.25 40.14 -24.84
CA ILE A 27 -7.42 38.89 -25.63
C ILE A 27 -7.24 39.19 -27.12
N ALA A 28 -7.75 40.32 -27.63
CA ALA A 28 -7.60 40.71 -29.02
C ALA A 28 -6.15 41.01 -29.44
N GLU A 29 -5.29 41.44 -28.52
CA GLU A 29 -3.92 41.82 -28.79
C GLU A 29 -2.88 40.72 -28.41
N CYS A 30 -3.25 39.68 -27.63
CA CYS A 30 -2.34 38.70 -27.11
C CYS A 30 -2.64 37.29 -27.64
N ASP A 31 -1.83 36.79 -28.57
CA ASP A 31 -1.97 35.45 -29.17
C ASP A 31 -2.01 34.28 -28.13
N ARG A 32 -1.34 34.45 -27.00
CA ARG A 32 -1.35 33.45 -25.92
C ARG A 32 -2.72 33.38 -25.23
N CYS A 33 -3.24 34.56 -24.87
CA CYS A 33 -4.53 34.64 -24.17
C CYS A 33 -5.69 34.29 -25.09
N TRP A 34 -5.61 34.67 -26.38
CA TRP A 34 -6.58 34.30 -27.40
C TRP A 34 -6.66 32.75 -27.55
N ARG A 35 -5.49 32.10 -27.72
CA ARG A 35 -5.45 30.60 -27.78
C ARG A 35 -5.99 29.92 -26.53
N LEU A 36 -5.75 30.50 -25.35
CA LEU A 36 -6.25 29.93 -24.11
C LEU A 36 -7.79 30.02 -24.03
N VAL A 37 -8.37 31.13 -24.45
CA VAL A 37 -9.82 31.34 -24.52
C VAL A 37 -10.44 30.42 -25.57
N ASP A 38 -9.83 30.29 -26.75
CA ASP A 38 -10.24 29.43 -27.85
C ASP A 38 -10.30 27.95 -27.42
N ILE A 39 -9.24 27.46 -26.73
CA ILE A 39 -9.20 26.09 -26.16
C ILE A 39 -10.28 25.90 -25.10
N LEU A 40 -10.57 26.90 -24.28
CA LEU A 40 -11.59 26.82 -23.25
C LEU A 40 -12.99 26.88 -23.85
N ASP A 41 -13.20 27.64 -24.90
CA ASP A 41 -14.49 27.73 -25.62
C ASP A 41 -14.76 26.43 -26.41
N GLU A 42 -13.74 25.86 -27.05
CA GLU A 42 -13.83 24.56 -27.74
C GLU A 42 -14.08 23.38 -26.76
N ASN A 43 -13.56 23.48 -25.53
CA ASN A 43 -13.76 22.49 -24.48
C ASN A 43 -14.86 22.87 -23.47
N CYS A 44 -15.49 24.02 -23.64
CA CYS A 44 -16.63 24.39 -22.83
C CYS A 44 -17.77 23.39 -23.11
N PRO A 45 -18.23 22.63 -22.09
CA PRO A 45 -19.30 21.69 -22.33
C PRO A 45 -20.49 22.45 -22.93
N PRO A 46 -21.10 21.91 -23.98
CA PRO A 46 -22.34 22.47 -24.51
C PRO A 46 -23.32 22.69 -23.36
N SER A 47 -24.09 23.76 -23.44
CA SER A 47 -25.06 24.21 -22.42
C SER A 47 -25.56 23.08 -21.53
N PRO A 48 -25.65 23.25 -20.22
CA PRO A 48 -25.98 22.18 -19.28
C PRO A 48 -27.19 21.40 -19.86
N PRO A 49 -27.06 20.07 -19.88
CA PRO A 49 -28.08 19.23 -20.52
C PRO A 49 -29.45 19.57 -19.94
N SER A 50 -30.45 19.68 -20.80
CA SER A 50 -31.83 19.93 -20.36
C SER A 50 -32.27 18.87 -19.34
N GLY A 51 -33.19 19.20 -18.42
CA GLY A 51 -33.67 18.25 -17.42
C GLY A 51 -34.08 16.90 -18.01
N ILE A 52 -34.66 16.90 -19.21
CA ILE A 52 -35.03 15.70 -19.98
C ILE A 52 -33.80 14.86 -20.38
N GLN A 53 -32.67 15.51 -20.72
CA GLN A 53 -31.43 14.80 -21.05
C GLN A 53 -30.78 14.20 -19.81
N LEU A 54 -30.81 14.92 -18.68
CA LEU A 54 -30.33 14.41 -17.39
C LEU A 54 -31.14 13.21 -16.91
N GLU A 55 -32.48 13.26 -17.05
CA GLU A 55 -33.34 12.12 -16.71
C GLU A 55 -33.07 10.90 -17.61
N ARG A 56 -32.84 11.10 -18.91
CA ARG A 56 -32.44 10.00 -19.82
C ARG A 56 -31.11 9.40 -19.46
N ILE A 57 -30.10 10.23 -19.16
CA ILE A 57 -28.77 9.77 -18.71
C ILE A 57 -28.91 9.02 -17.39
N ALA A 58 -29.65 9.55 -16.43
CA ALA A 58 -29.92 8.90 -15.15
C ALA A 58 -30.65 7.56 -15.32
N ALA A 59 -31.62 7.48 -16.20
CA ALA A 59 -32.35 6.24 -16.50
C ALA A 59 -31.47 5.20 -17.21
N MET A 60 -30.56 5.62 -18.11
CA MET A 60 -29.60 4.74 -18.75
C MET A 60 -28.57 4.23 -17.73
N LEU A 61 -28.00 5.11 -16.91
CA LEU A 61 -27.04 4.75 -15.86
C LEU A 61 -27.68 3.82 -14.82
N SER A 62 -28.93 4.09 -14.40
CA SER A 62 -29.61 3.24 -13.41
C SER A 62 -29.93 1.84 -13.93
N LYS A 63 -30.13 1.69 -15.24
CA LYS A 63 -30.38 0.39 -15.88
C LYS A 63 -29.12 -0.48 -15.93
N ASP A 64 -27.94 0.13 -16.06
CA ASP A 64 -26.65 -0.56 -16.12
C ASP A 64 -25.98 -0.71 -14.75
N LEU A 65 -26.55 -0.08 -13.69
CA LEU A 65 -26.06 -0.22 -12.33
C LEU A 65 -26.37 -1.62 -11.79
N ALA A 66 -25.38 -2.51 -11.81
CA ALA A 66 -25.47 -3.74 -11.06
C ALA A 66 -25.41 -3.44 -9.54
N PRO A 67 -26.20 -4.13 -8.69
CA PRO A 67 -26.16 -3.93 -7.25
C PRO A 67 -24.74 -4.23 -6.73
N VAL A 68 -24.10 -3.22 -6.17
CA VAL A 68 -22.75 -3.36 -5.59
C VAL A 68 -22.88 -4.03 -4.23
N GLN A 69 -22.16 -5.14 -4.03
CA GLN A 69 -22.08 -5.73 -2.72
C GLN A 69 -21.30 -4.78 -1.79
N PRO A 70 -21.85 -4.44 -0.60
CA PRO A 70 -21.15 -3.59 0.35
C PRO A 70 -19.87 -4.27 0.81
N LEU A 71 -18.77 -3.51 0.89
CA LEU A 71 -17.52 -3.97 1.48
C LEU A 71 -17.75 -4.40 2.93
N ALA A 72 -17.14 -5.51 3.32
CA ALA A 72 -17.14 -5.95 4.71
C ALA A 72 -16.53 -4.86 5.63
N ARG A 73 -16.96 -4.83 6.90
CA ARG A 73 -16.45 -3.85 7.87
C ARG A 73 -14.92 -3.97 8.01
N ALA A 74 -14.24 -2.84 8.18
CA ALA A 74 -12.78 -2.78 8.36
C ALA A 74 -12.28 -3.71 9.49
N SER A 75 -13.06 -3.88 10.55
CA SER A 75 -12.77 -4.80 11.65
C SER A 75 -12.69 -6.27 11.21
N VAL A 76 -13.51 -6.70 10.26
CA VAL A 76 -13.49 -8.08 9.74
C VAL A 76 -12.17 -8.33 9.00
N PHE A 77 -11.72 -7.38 8.20
CA PHE A 77 -10.42 -7.48 7.51
C PHE A 77 -9.26 -7.47 8.52
N LEU A 78 -9.29 -6.60 9.53
CA LEU A 78 -8.24 -6.57 10.57
C LEU A 78 -8.16 -7.89 11.33
N VAL A 79 -9.29 -8.44 11.75
CA VAL A 79 -9.35 -9.74 12.43
C VAL A 79 -8.86 -10.85 11.51
N GLY A 80 -9.28 -10.86 10.24
CA GLY A 80 -8.81 -11.84 9.26
C GLY A 80 -7.29 -11.79 9.03
N LEU A 81 -6.72 -10.58 8.89
CA LEU A 81 -5.27 -10.40 8.76
C LEU A 81 -4.52 -10.84 10.02
N ALA A 82 -5.03 -10.49 11.20
CA ALA A 82 -4.43 -10.89 12.47
C ALA A 82 -4.48 -12.43 12.65
N LEU A 83 -5.60 -13.06 12.31
CA LEU A 83 -5.74 -14.52 12.38
C LEU A 83 -4.75 -15.22 11.42
N VAL A 84 -4.66 -14.78 10.17
CA VAL A 84 -3.69 -15.34 9.21
C VAL A 84 -2.27 -15.19 9.73
N PHE A 85 -1.91 -14.01 10.26
CA PHE A 85 -0.59 -13.76 10.84
C PHE A 85 -0.30 -14.71 12.00
N LEU A 86 -1.18 -14.77 13.00
CA LEU A 86 -1.02 -15.60 14.19
C LEU A 86 -0.98 -17.09 13.86
N VAL A 87 -1.87 -17.55 12.98
CA VAL A 87 -1.90 -18.96 12.55
C VAL A 87 -0.62 -19.31 11.79
N SER A 88 -0.12 -18.43 10.93
CA SER A 88 1.13 -18.66 10.20
C SER A 88 2.33 -18.80 11.15
N VAL A 89 2.46 -17.90 12.13
CA VAL A 89 3.53 -17.96 13.13
C VAL A 89 3.37 -19.20 14.04
N ALA A 90 2.17 -19.47 14.53
CA ALA A 90 1.90 -20.63 15.40
C ALA A 90 2.17 -21.95 14.70
N LEU A 91 1.68 -22.11 13.47
CA LEU A 91 1.90 -23.32 12.68
C LEU A 91 3.37 -23.53 12.35
N GLY A 92 4.07 -22.46 11.91
CA GLY A 92 5.50 -22.52 11.65
C GLY A 92 6.31 -22.88 12.89
N SER A 93 5.98 -22.29 14.03
CA SER A 93 6.63 -22.57 15.32
C SER A 93 6.35 -24.00 15.80
N TRP A 94 5.15 -24.51 15.57
CA TRP A 94 4.80 -25.88 15.89
C TRP A 94 5.57 -26.90 15.03
N LEU A 95 5.66 -26.64 13.73
CA LEU A 95 6.35 -27.55 12.79
C LEU A 95 7.87 -27.54 12.95
N LEU A 96 8.46 -26.38 13.22
CA LEU A 96 9.92 -26.21 13.27
C LEU A 96 10.50 -26.24 14.68
N GLY A 97 9.64 -26.19 15.70
CA GLY A 97 10.04 -26.09 17.11
C GLY A 97 10.37 -24.66 17.53
N THR A 98 10.52 -24.48 18.83
CA THR A 98 10.76 -23.17 19.50
C THR A 98 12.11 -23.08 20.20
N ASN A 99 13.14 -23.70 19.63
CA ASN A 99 14.45 -23.78 20.27
C ASN A 99 15.11 -22.39 20.43
N GLY A 100 14.99 -21.52 19.42
CA GLY A 100 15.48 -20.15 19.50
C GLY A 100 14.83 -19.37 20.63
N TRP A 101 13.48 -19.41 20.69
CA TRP A 101 12.71 -18.72 21.73
C TRP A 101 13.09 -19.11 23.16
N ARG A 102 13.42 -20.37 23.39
CA ARG A 102 13.81 -20.87 24.72
C ARG A 102 15.14 -20.32 25.19
N GLN A 103 16.04 -19.96 24.26
CA GLN A 103 17.37 -19.44 24.58
C GLN A 103 17.38 -17.92 24.83
N LEU A 104 16.35 -17.20 24.37
CA LEU A 104 16.24 -15.76 24.57
C LEU A 104 15.90 -15.43 26.04
N GLY A 105 16.58 -14.41 26.56
CA GLY A 105 16.23 -13.80 27.85
C GLY A 105 14.90 -13.01 27.75
N THR A 106 14.31 -12.70 28.89
CA THR A 106 13.00 -11.99 28.95
C THR A 106 13.05 -10.64 28.22
N VAL A 107 14.12 -9.87 28.39
CA VAL A 107 14.29 -8.57 27.71
C VAL A 107 14.35 -8.74 26.19
N GLN A 108 15.09 -9.73 25.71
CA GLN A 108 15.19 -10.02 24.28
C GLN A 108 13.85 -10.45 23.68
N LYS A 109 13.07 -11.27 24.41
CA LYS A 109 11.72 -11.66 23.99
C LYS A 109 10.80 -10.45 23.84
N ILE A 110 10.81 -9.54 24.79
CA ILE A 110 10.01 -8.31 24.74
C ILE A 110 10.48 -7.43 23.57
N ALA A 111 11.79 -7.27 23.41
CA ALA A 111 12.39 -6.45 22.36
C ALA A 111 12.14 -6.98 20.93
N VAL A 112 11.87 -8.26 20.78
CA VAL A 112 11.44 -8.85 19.49
C VAL A 112 9.92 -8.72 19.33
N LEU A 113 9.14 -9.16 20.31
CA LEU A 113 7.69 -9.23 20.21
C LEU A 113 7.03 -7.85 20.07
N VAL A 114 7.46 -6.87 20.86
CA VAL A 114 6.78 -5.57 20.90
C VAL A 114 6.92 -4.81 19.56
N PRO A 115 8.14 -4.60 19.03
CA PRO A 115 8.29 -3.93 17.74
C PRO A 115 7.64 -4.70 16.58
N GLN A 116 7.77 -6.03 16.56
CA GLN A 116 7.19 -6.87 15.52
C GLN A 116 5.67 -6.80 15.53
N SER A 117 5.05 -6.87 16.71
CA SER A 117 3.59 -6.71 16.86
C SER A 117 3.13 -5.32 16.47
N ALA A 118 3.86 -4.28 16.87
CA ALA A 118 3.58 -2.90 16.47
C ALA A 118 3.64 -2.74 14.94
N CYS A 119 4.70 -3.29 14.31
CA CYS A 119 4.85 -3.29 12.86
C CYS A 119 3.70 -4.04 12.17
N ALA A 120 3.31 -5.21 12.68
CA ALA A 120 2.21 -5.99 12.12
C ALA A 120 0.88 -5.23 12.21
N VAL A 121 0.58 -4.57 13.32
CA VAL A 121 -0.62 -3.75 13.50
C VAL A 121 -0.61 -2.53 12.57
N LEU A 122 0.54 -1.86 12.42
CA LEU A 122 0.69 -0.72 11.51
C LEU A 122 0.49 -1.15 10.05
N LEU A 123 1.11 -2.23 9.61
CA LEU A 123 0.95 -2.75 8.25
C LEU A 123 -0.48 -3.24 7.99
N ALA A 124 -1.09 -3.99 8.92
CA ALA A 124 -2.46 -4.47 8.78
C ALA A 124 -3.46 -3.31 8.71
N SER A 125 -3.32 -2.30 9.59
CA SER A 125 -4.20 -1.13 9.58
C SER A 125 -4.04 -0.28 8.31
N SER A 126 -2.81 -0.11 7.82
CA SER A 126 -2.54 0.55 6.54
C SER A 126 -3.14 -0.23 5.37
N LEU A 127 -2.99 -1.56 5.37
CA LEU A 127 -3.54 -2.44 4.34
C LEU A 127 -5.06 -2.31 4.23
N VAL A 128 -5.77 -2.31 5.37
CA VAL A 128 -7.23 -2.12 5.39
C VAL A 128 -7.62 -0.74 4.86
N ARG A 129 -6.89 0.31 5.21
CA ARG A 129 -7.15 1.67 4.68
C ARG A 129 -6.92 1.77 3.16
N LEU A 130 -5.91 1.08 2.63
CA LEU A 130 -5.68 1.01 1.18
C LEU A 130 -6.81 0.30 0.41
N MET A 131 -7.66 -0.47 1.10
CA MET A 131 -8.82 -1.17 0.52
C MET A 131 -10.12 -0.37 0.60
N VAL A 132 -10.20 0.67 1.44
CA VAL A 132 -11.42 1.47 1.64
C VAL A 132 -11.31 2.78 0.88
N PRO A 133 -12.13 3.00 -0.18
CA PRO A 133 -12.14 4.26 -0.91
C PRO A 133 -12.47 5.43 0.03
N GLY A 134 -11.78 6.57 -0.15
CA GLY A 134 -12.02 7.78 0.65
C GLY A 134 -11.46 7.75 2.08
N SER A 135 -10.76 6.70 2.49
CA SER A 135 -10.11 6.66 3.79
C SER A 135 -8.95 7.66 3.87
N THR A 136 -8.88 8.40 4.98
CA THR A 136 -7.75 9.30 5.26
C THR A 136 -6.55 8.50 5.78
N HIS A 137 -5.36 8.81 5.27
CA HIS A 137 -4.11 8.19 5.72
C HIS A 137 -3.36 9.19 6.60
N PRO A 138 -3.31 9.01 7.94
CA PRO A 138 -2.56 9.89 8.84
C PRO A 138 -1.05 9.79 8.60
N ILE A 139 -0.58 8.65 8.10
CA ILE A 139 0.81 8.42 7.69
C ILE A 139 0.80 8.04 6.22
N SER A 140 1.67 8.64 5.42
CA SER A 140 1.81 8.27 4.01
C SER A 140 2.12 6.78 3.88
N PRO A 141 1.33 6.01 3.10
CA PRO A 141 1.59 4.59 2.89
C PRO A 141 2.97 4.29 2.32
N ALA A 142 3.59 5.26 1.64
CA ALA A 142 4.94 5.11 1.10
C ALA A 142 6.04 5.22 2.18
N LEU A 143 5.79 5.96 3.27
CA LEU A 143 6.74 6.11 4.38
C LEU A 143 6.64 4.97 5.40
N LEU A 144 5.53 4.26 5.43
CA LEU A 144 5.26 3.23 6.43
C LEU A 144 6.28 2.06 6.40
N PRO A 145 6.70 1.53 5.23
CA PRO A 145 7.75 0.51 5.15
C PRO A 145 9.07 0.97 5.77
N VAL A 146 9.46 2.22 5.51
CA VAL A 146 10.69 2.80 6.06
C VAL A 146 10.60 2.91 7.59
N GLY A 147 9.47 3.40 8.12
CA GLY A 147 9.24 3.49 9.56
C GLY A 147 9.27 2.13 10.26
N VAL A 148 8.63 1.13 9.66
CA VAL A 148 8.64 -0.26 10.16
C VAL A 148 10.06 -0.82 10.22
N LEU A 149 10.82 -0.67 9.14
CA LEU A 149 12.21 -1.12 9.08
C LEU A 149 13.08 -0.42 10.11
N THR A 150 12.98 0.89 10.22
CA THR A 150 13.73 1.67 11.19
C THR A 150 13.45 1.20 12.61
N LEU A 151 12.17 0.98 12.94
CA LEU A 151 11.79 0.48 14.27
C LEU A 151 12.39 -0.89 14.56
N LEU A 152 12.36 -1.83 13.62
CA LEU A 152 12.95 -3.15 13.77
C LEU A 152 14.48 -3.08 13.92
N VAL A 153 15.15 -2.31 13.07
CA VAL A 153 16.62 -2.14 13.11
C VAL A 153 17.05 -1.56 14.45
N VAL A 154 16.39 -0.51 14.91
CA VAL A 154 16.69 0.13 16.21
C VAL A 154 16.48 -0.84 17.35
N ALA A 155 15.34 -1.54 17.40
CA ALA A 155 15.06 -2.51 18.47
C ALA A 155 16.10 -3.62 18.53
N ILE A 156 16.50 -4.19 17.39
CA ILE A 156 17.51 -5.26 17.32
C ILE A 156 18.88 -4.73 17.70
N HIS A 157 19.28 -3.56 17.17
CA HIS A 157 20.59 -2.97 17.45
C HIS A 157 20.83 -2.72 18.94
N PHE A 158 19.83 -2.23 19.66
CA PHE A 158 19.96 -1.95 21.10
C PHE A 158 19.84 -3.19 22.00
N THR A 159 19.29 -4.30 21.48
CA THR A 159 18.98 -5.48 22.30
C THR A 159 19.98 -6.62 22.11
N PHE A 160 20.55 -6.72 20.92
CA PHE A 160 21.44 -7.81 20.55
C PHE A 160 22.85 -7.30 20.29
N SER A 161 23.88 -8.04 20.77
CA SER A 161 25.28 -7.68 20.55
C SER A 161 25.77 -8.30 19.24
N PRO A 162 26.54 -7.56 18.43
CA PRO A 162 27.27 -8.14 17.30
C PRO A 162 28.45 -9.00 17.80
N HIS A 163 28.60 -10.19 17.24
CA HIS A 163 29.75 -11.04 17.48
C HIS A 163 30.14 -11.79 16.20
N PRO A 164 31.43 -12.16 16.04
CA PRO A 164 31.88 -12.86 14.86
C PRO A 164 31.24 -14.25 14.78
N GLU A 165 30.74 -14.59 13.57
CA GLU A 165 30.11 -15.87 13.29
C GLU A 165 30.84 -16.56 12.13
N SER A 166 31.38 -17.76 12.37
CA SER A 166 32.18 -18.50 11.39
C SER A 166 31.38 -19.02 10.18
N ARG A 167 30.05 -19.17 10.31
CA ARG A 167 29.16 -19.67 9.25
C ARG A 167 28.04 -18.67 8.90
N PHE A 168 28.32 -17.38 9.00
CA PHE A 168 27.34 -16.30 8.83
C PHE A 168 26.48 -16.42 7.55
N ILE A 169 27.12 -16.71 6.41
CA ILE A 169 26.41 -16.81 5.12
C ILE A 169 25.60 -18.11 5.03
N ALA A 170 26.19 -19.23 5.42
CA ALA A 170 25.52 -20.52 5.29
C ALA A 170 24.30 -20.62 6.21
N SER A 171 24.45 -20.27 7.50
CA SER A 171 23.35 -20.23 8.45
C SER A 171 22.28 -19.20 8.07
N GLY A 172 22.70 -18.07 7.53
CA GLY A 172 21.81 -17.01 7.10
C GLY A 172 20.95 -17.37 5.88
N ILE A 173 21.54 -18.03 4.87
CA ILE A 173 20.79 -18.52 3.71
C ILE A 173 19.71 -19.52 4.14
N ASP A 174 20.00 -20.41 5.08
CA ASP A 174 19.03 -21.36 5.60
C ASP A 174 17.87 -20.67 6.36
N CYS A 175 18.21 -19.62 7.15
CA CYS A 175 17.20 -18.78 7.79
C CYS A 175 16.34 -18.04 6.76
N MET A 176 16.95 -17.40 5.76
CA MET A 176 16.24 -16.69 4.70
C MET A 176 15.28 -17.62 3.93
N ARG A 177 15.75 -18.77 3.52
CA ARG A 177 14.92 -19.80 2.83
C ARG A 177 13.74 -20.23 3.69
N THR A 178 14.00 -20.53 4.96
CA THR A 178 12.98 -20.93 5.91
C THR A 178 11.96 -19.81 6.10
N GLY A 179 12.39 -18.58 6.37
CA GLY A 179 11.51 -17.43 6.55
C GLY A 179 10.63 -17.16 5.32
N LEU A 180 11.20 -17.20 4.13
CA LEU A 180 10.45 -17.04 2.87
C LEU A 180 9.48 -18.20 2.62
N ALA A 181 9.85 -19.43 2.95
CA ALA A 181 8.97 -20.59 2.81
C ALA A 181 7.69 -20.45 3.64
N TYR A 182 7.74 -19.79 4.80
CA TYR A 182 6.55 -19.50 5.62
C TYR A 182 5.90 -18.15 5.26
N ALA A 183 6.64 -17.21 4.71
CA ALA A 183 6.07 -15.96 4.21
C ALA A 183 5.17 -16.18 2.97
N VAL A 184 5.51 -17.12 2.07
CA VAL A 184 4.75 -17.38 0.85
C VAL A 184 3.31 -17.84 1.11
N PRO A 185 3.03 -18.87 1.93
CA PRO A 185 1.66 -19.25 2.24
C PRO A 185 0.89 -18.15 3.00
N ALA A 186 1.57 -17.40 3.90
CA ALA A 186 0.97 -16.24 4.54
C ALA A 186 0.58 -15.15 3.51
N ALA A 187 1.47 -14.84 2.56
CA ALA A 187 1.20 -13.88 1.49
C ALA A 187 0.02 -14.34 0.61
N THR A 188 -0.07 -15.63 0.31
CA THR A 188 -1.19 -16.21 -0.45
C THR A 188 -2.51 -16.04 0.30
N ALA A 189 -2.53 -16.34 1.60
CA ALA A 189 -3.72 -16.16 2.43
C ALA A 189 -4.12 -14.68 2.55
N PHE A 190 -3.18 -13.76 2.73
CA PHE A 190 -3.44 -12.32 2.70
C PHE A 190 -3.98 -11.87 1.34
N TRP A 191 -3.41 -12.35 0.24
CA TRP A 191 -3.89 -12.03 -1.09
C TRP A 191 -5.33 -12.51 -1.34
N LEU A 192 -5.71 -13.69 -0.85
CA LEU A 192 -7.09 -14.16 -0.91
C LEU A 192 -8.05 -13.25 -0.13
N LEU A 193 -7.66 -12.78 1.05
CA LEU A 193 -8.43 -11.80 1.82
C LEU A 193 -8.57 -10.47 1.07
N LEU A 194 -7.48 -10.00 0.43
CA LEU A 194 -7.47 -8.73 -0.31
C LEU A 194 -8.38 -8.75 -1.55
N ARG A 195 -8.60 -9.92 -2.15
CA ARG A 195 -9.53 -10.05 -3.29
C ARG A 195 -10.98 -9.72 -2.92
N CYS A 196 -11.33 -9.77 -1.64
CA CYS A 196 -12.65 -9.37 -1.13
C CYS A 196 -12.80 -7.86 -0.95
N GLY A 197 -11.76 -7.06 -1.23
CA GLY A 197 -11.73 -5.61 -1.09
C GLY A 197 -11.45 -4.86 -2.39
N ALA A 198 -11.53 -3.53 -2.34
CA ALA A 198 -11.21 -2.66 -3.47
C ALA A 198 -9.73 -2.27 -3.46
N ILE A 199 -8.92 -2.83 -4.37
CA ILE A 199 -7.49 -2.52 -4.47
C ILE A 199 -7.30 -1.31 -5.39
N LEU A 200 -7.07 -0.12 -4.81
CA LEU A 200 -6.87 1.14 -5.55
C LEU A 200 -5.39 1.37 -5.95
N ALA A 201 -4.46 0.95 -5.10
CA ALA A 201 -3.02 1.11 -5.32
C ALA A 201 -2.30 -0.25 -5.26
N PRO A 202 -2.33 -1.07 -6.34
CA PRO A 202 -1.89 -2.47 -6.29
C PRO A 202 -0.43 -2.65 -5.86
N GLY A 203 0.48 -1.76 -6.28
CA GLY A 203 1.88 -1.83 -5.87
C GLY A 203 2.07 -1.64 -4.36
N LEU A 204 1.47 -0.58 -3.79
CA LEU A 204 1.55 -0.31 -2.35
C LEU A 204 0.83 -1.37 -1.52
N THR A 205 -0.35 -1.81 -1.98
CA THR A 205 -1.10 -2.90 -1.34
C THR A 205 -0.28 -4.19 -1.33
N GLY A 206 0.37 -4.51 -2.46
CA GLY A 206 1.26 -5.66 -2.57
C GLY A 206 2.48 -5.55 -1.65
N ALA A 207 3.14 -4.38 -1.58
CA ALA A 207 4.25 -4.13 -0.67
C ALA A 207 3.86 -4.31 0.80
N THR A 208 2.72 -3.74 1.19
CA THR A 208 2.22 -3.80 2.58
C THR A 208 1.83 -5.23 2.97
N ALA A 209 1.15 -5.96 2.08
CA ALA A 209 0.79 -7.36 2.27
C ALA A 209 2.02 -8.27 2.31
N GLY A 210 2.98 -8.03 1.41
CA GLY A 210 4.27 -8.72 1.40
C GLY A 210 5.07 -8.46 2.69
N GLY A 211 5.09 -7.22 3.16
CA GLY A 211 5.71 -6.87 4.44
C GLY A 211 5.08 -7.60 5.63
N LEU A 212 3.75 -7.67 5.68
CA LEU A 212 3.04 -8.40 6.74
C LEU A 212 3.32 -9.91 6.67
N ALA A 213 3.38 -10.49 5.48
CA ALA A 213 3.76 -11.88 5.28
C ALA A 213 5.22 -12.15 5.65
N GLY A 214 6.12 -11.24 5.29
CA GLY A 214 7.53 -11.30 5.68
C GLY A 214 7.73 -11.21 7.18
N LEU A 215 6.96 -10.37 7.89
CA LEU A 215 6.96 -10.34 9.36
C LEU A 215 6.46 -11.67 9.96
N ALA A 216 5.49 -12.33 9.34
CA ALA A 216 5.05 -13.66 9.80
C ALA A 216 6.20 -14.69 9.63
N GLY A 217 6.89 -14.68 8.49
CA GLY A 217 8.09 -15.50 8.26
C GLY A 217 9.22 -15.19 9.25
N MET A 218 9.48 -13.90 9.52
CA MET A 218 10.42 -13.46 10.55
C MET A 218 10.02 -14.01 11.93
N GLY A 219 8.74 -13.92 12.31
CA GLY A 219 8.25 -14.45 13.58
C GLY A 219 8.50 -15.95 13.76
N VAL A 220 8.38 -16.73 12.69
CA VAL A 220 8.74 -18.15 12.69
C VAL A 220 10.24 -18.34 12.94
N LEU A 221 11.08 -17.50 12.31
CA LEU A 221 12.54 -17.55 12.52
C LEU A 221 12.92 -17.20 13.96
N ASP A 222 12.30 -16.17 14.54
CA ASP A 222 12.56 -15.74 15.93
C ASP A 222 12.21 -16.85 16.95
N MET A 223 11.23 -17.69 16.62
CA MET A 223 10.91 -18.86 17.44
C MET A 223 11.92 -20.00 17.27
N ARG A 224 12.44 -20.21 16.06
CA ARG A 224 13.29 -21.37 15.72
C ARG A 224 14.77 -21.10 15.88
N CYS A 225 15.27 -19.95 15.37
CA CYS A 225 16.69 -19.69 15.22
C CYS A 225 17.35 -19.38 16.58
N PRO A 226 18.33 -20.18 17.04
CA PRO A 226 19.00 -19.94 18.32
C PRO A 226 20.07 -18.84 18.23
N ASN A 227 20.29 -18.27 17.04
CA ASN A 227 21.33 -17.29 16.83
C ASN A 227 20.87 -15.89 17.31
N SER A 228 21.53 -15.38 18.35
CA SER A 228 21.27 -14.06 18.94
C SER A 228 22.24 -12.97 18.44
N ASN A 229 22.95 -13.20 17.32
CA ASN A 229 23.81 -12.19 16.73
C ASN A 229 23.00 -11.09 16.05
N ALA A 230 23.21 -9.84 16.45
CA ALA A 230 22.53 -8.68 15.89
C ALA A 230 22.63 -8.59 14.36
N CYS A 231 23.83 -8.80 13.79
CA CYS A 231 24.04 -8.78 12.35
C CYS A 231 23.27 -9.89 11.62
N HIS A 232 23.21 -11.09 12.23
CA HIS A 232 22.46 -12.22 11.69
C HIS A 232 20.95 -11.91 11.63
N ILE A 233 20.40 -11.42 12.73
CA ILE A 233 18.97 -11.07 12.81
C ILE A 233 18.65 -9.94 11.83
N LEU A 234 19.44 -8.87 11.78
CA LEU A 234 19.21 -7.73 10.90
C LEU A 234 19.27 -8.09 9.42
N ILE A 235 20.24 -8.88 9.01
CA ILE A 235 20.42 -9.18 7.57
C ILE A 235 19.47 -10.29 7.12
N TRP A 236 19.35 -11.35 7.89
CA TRP A 236 18.64 -12.55 7.45
C TRP A 236 17.17 -12.59 7.89
N HIS A 237 16.83 -12.20 9.13
CA HIS A 237 15.44 -12.20 9.57
C HIS A 237 14.68 -10.98 9.05
N VAL A 238 15.20 -9.76 9.24
CA VAL A 238 14.59 -8.55 8.70
C VAL A 238 14.64 -8.56 7.17
N GLY A 239 15.70 -9.16 6.60
CA GLY A 239 15.81 -9.39 5.16
C GLY A 239 14.65 -10.16 4.56
N VAL A 240 14.04 -11.12 5.28
CA VAL A 240 12.81 -11.81 4.84
C VAL A 240 11.67 -10.82 4.62
N ALA A 241 11.48 -9.89 5.54
CA ALA A 241 10.43 -8.87 5.42
C ALA A 241 10.68 -7.94 4.21
N LEU A 242 11.94 -7.54 3.98
CA LEU A 242 12.34 -6.73 2.84
C LEU A 242 12.09 -7.42 1.50
N VAL A 243 12.54 -8.66 1.37
CA VAL A 243 12.39 -9.46 0.14
C VAL A 243 10.90 -9.71 -0.14
N ALA A 244 10.13 -10.07 0.89
CA ALA A 244 8.69 -10.27 0.75
C ALA A 244 7.95 -8.97 0.38
N MET A 245 8.35 -7.82 0.94
CA MET A 245 7.80 -6.51 0.61
C MET A 245 8.11 -6.12 -0.84
N ALA A 246 9.35 -6.28 -1.28
CA ALA A 246 9.76 -5.99 -2.66
C ALA A 246 9.05 -6.93 -3.66
N GLY A 247 8.96 -8.22 -3.35
CA GLY A 247 8.23 -9.20 -4.15
C GLY A 247 6.74 -8.87 -4.25
N GLY A 248 6.11 -8.52 -3.14
CA GLY A 248 4.70 -8.09 -3.10
C GLY A 248 4.45 -6.84 -3.93
N PHE A 249 5.34 -5.83 -3.85
CA PHE A 249 5.28 -4.63 -4.69
C PHE A 249 5.36 -4.98 -6.18
N ALA A 250 6.32 -5.81 -6.57
CA ALA A 250 6.50 -6.23 -7.95
C ALA A 250 5.27 -6.98 -8.48
N ILE A 251 4.74 -7.95 -7.73
CA ILE A 251 3.52 -8.70 -8.08
C ILE A 251 2.32 -7.76 -8.23
N GLY A 252 2.15 -6.81 -7.29
CA GLY A 252 1.08 -5.82 -7.35
C GLY A 252 1.15 -4.94 -8.60
N ARG A 253 2.36 -4.48 -8.98
CA ARG A 253 2.59 -3.69 -10.20
C ARG A 253 2.30 -4.50 -11.47
N LEU A 254 2.79 -5.72 -11.54
CA LEU A 254 2.58 -6.61 -12.67
C LEU A 254 1.10 -6.96 -12.87
N SER A 255 0.36 -7.23 -11.79
CA SER A 255 -1.07 -7.53 -11.86
C SER A 255 -1.89 -6.36 -12.40
N ASN A 256 -1.51 -5.12 -12.09
CA ASN A 256 -2.15 -3.93 -12.62
C ASN A 256 -1.86 -3.74 -14.12
N TRP A 257 -0.63 -4.01 -14.55
CA TRP A 257 -0.23 -3.92 -15.95
C TRP A 257 -1.00 -4.90 -16.84
N HIS A 258 -1.20 -6.14 -16.38
CA HIS A 258 -2.02 -7.13 -17.08
C HIS A 258 -3.48 -6.69 -17.20
N ARG A 259 -4.10 -6.20 -16.14
CA ARG A 259 -5.50 -5.70 -16.19
C ARG A 259 -5.68 -4.59 -17.21
N ASN A 260 -4.77 -3.63 -17.26
CA ASN A 260 -4.84 -2.50 -18.20
C ASN A 260 -4.67 -2.95 -19.65
N ARG A 261 -3.83 -3.94 -19.95
CA ARG A 261 -3.67 -4.48 -21.30
C ARG A 261 -4.94 -5.15 -21.81
N PHE A 262 -5.58 -5.98 -21.01
CA PHE A 262 -6.83 -6.65 -21.42
C PHE A 262 -7.99 -5.67 -21.62
N ALA A 263 -8.06 -4.58 -20.86
CA ALA A 263 -9.06 -3.54 -21.07
C ALA A 263 -8.89 -2.77 -22.40
N TYR A 264 -7.68 -2.68 -22.93
CA TYR A 264 -7.39 -2.07 -24.24
C TYR A 264 -7.79 -2.95 -25.44
N TRP A 265 -7.77 -4.27 -25.29
CA TRP A 265 -8.12 -5.21 -26.36
C TRP A 265 -9.61 -5.57 -26.38
N ALA A 266 -10.37 -5.21 -25.36
CA ALA A 266 -11.81 -5.47 -25.25
C ALA A 266 -12.69 -4.30 -25.78
N LYS A 267 -12.08 -3.21 -26.28
CA LYS A 267 -12.72 -2.11 -26.98
C LYS A 267 -12.48 -2.19 -28.49
#